data_fc82d28cff6ace1a13b2c83200d74067
#
_entry.id   fc82d28cff6ace1a13b2c83200d74067
#
_cell.length_a   1.000
_cell.length_b   1.000
_cell.length_c   1.000
_cell.angle_alpha   90.00
_cell.angle_beta   90.00
_cell.angle_gamma   90.00
#
_symmetry.space_group_name_H-M   'P 1'
#
loop_
_entity.id
_entity.type
_entity.pdbx_description
1 polymer ?
#
loop_
_entity_poly.entity_id
_entity_poly.type
_entity_poly.pdbx_seq_one_letter_code
_entity_poly.pdbx_strand_id
1 'polypeptide(L)'
;MDNNDSIEELVRQTVKDIGYEQENFHWNTLSFKNLIHNQSIDIAKGTDNFGAGDQGMMFGYACNENDSFMPSAIYYSHKITKALSIARRNGENWMGPDGKAQVTIEYSDVNKPIRISNVICSTQHLSLIHISEPTRQLC
;
A
#
# COMPACT_ATOMS: atom_id res chain seq x y z
N MET A 1 8.26 31.16 3.70
CA MET A 1 8.19 29.76 4.12
C MET A 1 9.04 28.97 3.15
N ASP A 2 10.07 28.31 3.64
CA ASP A 2 10.95 27.55 2.78
C ASP A 2 10.21 26.34 2.26
N ASN A 3 10.42 26.00 0.99
CA ASN A 3 9.74 24.90 0.31
C ASN A 3 9.98 23.53 1.02
N ASN A 4 11.01 23.46 1.83
CA ASN A 4 11.41 22.29 2.61
C ASN A 4 10.51 22.05 3.84
N ASP A 5 10.12 23.12 4.55
CA ASP A 5 9.23 23.01 5.73
C ASP A 5 7.83 22.55 5.30
N SER A 6 7.35 23.00 4.16
CA SER A 6 6.08 22.57 3.56
C SER A 6 6.08 21.08 3.17
N ILE A 7 7.21 20.55 2.67
CA ILE A 7 7.33 19.13 2.30
C ILE A 7 7.41 18.26 3.57
N GLU A 8 8.16 18.67 4.59
CA GLU A 8 8.24 17.93 5.85
C GLU A 8 6.87 17.86 6.53
N GLU A 9 6.13 18.97 6.58
CA GLU A 9 4.78 19.00 7.15
C GLU A 9 3.82 18.06 6.41
N LEU A 10 3.87 18.06 5.07
CA LEU A 10 3.08 17.14 4.25
C LEU A 10 3.40 15.67 4.54
N VAL A 11 4.69 15.33 4.68
CA VAL A 11 5.13 13.97 5.01
C VAL A 11 4.62 13.56 6.39
N ARG A 12 4.78 14.42 7.40
CA ARG A 12 4.31 14.15 8.76
C ARG A 12 2.79 13.98 8.81
N GLN A 13 2.05 14.83 8.13
CA GLN A 13 0.60 14.73 8.05
C GLN A 13 0.18 13.42 7.36
N THR A 14 0.83 13.03 6.26
CA THR A 14 0.56 11.76 5.58
C THR A 14 0.81 10.55 6.49
N VAL A 15 1.93 10.54 7.22
CA VAL A 15 2.26 9.46 8.16
C VAL A 15 1.24 9.39 9.30
N LYS A 16 0.77 10.54 9.79
CA LYS A 16 -0.29 10.65 10.79
C LYS A 16 -1.61 10.10 10.27
N ASP A 17 -2.01 10.46 9.05
CA ASP A 17 -3.26 10.01 8.44
C ASP A 17 -3.26 8.49 8.16
N ILE A 18 -2.08 7.92 7.90
CA ILE A 18 -1.88 6.47 7.82
C ILE A 18 -2.06 5.83 9.20
N GLY A 19 -1.68 6.52 10.30
CA GLY A 19 -1.88 6.10 11.68
C GLY A 19 -0.64 5.53 12.35
N TYR A 20 0.57 5.96 11.96
CA TYR A 20 1.80 5.58 12.65
C TYR A 20 2.04 6.46 13.88
N GLU A 21 1.72 5.91 15.05
CA GLU A 21 1.88 6.53 16.38
C GLU A 21 2.54 5.54 17.36
N GLN A 22 3.63 4.89 16.92
CA GLN A 22 4.31 3.85 17.69
C GLN A 22 5.59 4.39 18.31
N GLU A 23 6.05 3.77 19.40
CA GLU A 23 7.26 4.14 20.10
C GLU A 23 8.48 4.27 19.16
N ASN A 24 8.64 3.32 18.24
CA ASN A 24 9.78 3.26 17.33
C ASN A 24 9.54 3.97 15.97
N PHE A 25 8.32 4.36 15.67
CA PHE A 25 7.97 5.10 14.46
C PHE A 25 6.69 5.91 14.67
N HIS A 26 6.86 7.22 14.81
CA HIS A 26 5.77 8.14 15.10
C HIS A 26 5.85 9.35 14.17
N TRP A 27 4.70 9.81 13.67
CA TRP A 27 4.61 10.93 12.73
C TRP A 27 5.29 12.21 13.24
N ASN A 28 5.27 12.47 14.58
CA ASN A 28 5.83 13.67 15.17
C ASN A 28 7.35 13.59 15.39
N THR A 29 7.90 12.39 15.59
CA THR A 29 9.31 12.19 15.95
C THR A 29 10.15 11.54 14.87
N LEU A 30 9.55 11.17 13.73
CA LEU A 30 10.28 10.58 12.60
C LEU A 30 11.38 11.52 12.11
N SER A 31 12.52 10.95 11.72
CA SER A 31 13.61 11.70 11.09
C SER A 31 13.26 11.91 9.61
N PHE A 32 13.24 13.17 9.20
CA PHE A 32 12.98 13.55 7.82
C PHE A 32 14.27 14.03 7.13
N LYS A 33 14.54 13.56 5.95
CA LYS A 33 15.64 14.03 5.10
C LYS A 33 15.14 14.25 3.70
N ASN A 34 15.14 15.48 3.25
CA ASN A 34 14.80 15.83 1.87
C ASN A 34 16.04 15.67 0.97
N LEU A 35 15.93 14.87 -0.07
CA LEU A 35 16.94 14.65 -1.11
C LEU A 35 16.46 15.16 -2.48
N ILE A 36 15.34 15.89 -2.53
CA ILE A 36 14.83 16.46 -3.76
C ILE A 36 15.75 17.63 -4.17
N HIS A 37 16.20 17.61 -5.39
CA HIS A 37 16.98 18.67 -5.99
C HIS A 37 16.43 19.04 -7.36
N ASN A 38 16.76 20.22 -7.84
CA ASN A 38 16.34 20.67 -9.17
C ASN A 38 16.95 19.78 -10.25
N GLN A 39 16.18 19.57 -11.33
CA GLN A 39 16.67 18.87 -12.52
C GLN A 39 17.80 19.67 -13.17
N SER A 40 18.76 18.98 -13.80
CA SER A 40 19.80 19.65 -14.59
C SER A 40 19.18 20.48 -15.72
N ILE A 41 19.75 21.64 -16.00
CA ILE A 41 19.24 22.59 -17.01
C ILE A 41 19.16 21.94 -18.40
N ASP A 42 20.08 21.05 -18.73
CA ASP A 42 20.13 20.40 -20.04
C ASP A 42 19.03 19.37 -20.22
N ILE A 43 18.69 18.62 -19.16
CA ILE A 43 17.58 17.66 -19.17
C ILE A 43 16.24 18.41 -19.11
N ALA A 44 16.15 19.47 -18.29
CA ALA A 44 14.92 20.30 -18.18
C ALA A 44 14.49 20.88 -19.52
N LYS A 45 15.43 21.35 -20.37
CA LYS A 45 15.12 21.84 -21.72
C LYS A 45 14.38 20.82 -22.59
N GLY A 46 14.66 19.52 -22.40
CA GLY A 46 13.98 18.45 -23.13
C GLY A 46 12.62 18.12 -22.54
N THR A 47 12.52 18.02 -21.22
CA THR A 47 11.31 17.60 -20.51
C THR A 47 10.23 18.68 -20.43
N ASP A 48 10.61 19.95 -20.29
CA ASP A 48 9.69 21.09 -20.20
C ASP A 48 8.91 21.35 -21.51
N ASN A 49 9.39 20.79 -22.63
CA ASN A 49 8.76 20.87 -23.94
C ASN A 49 8.11 19.55 -24.38
N PHE A 50 7.55 18.77 -23.45
CA PHE A 50 6.92 17.46 -23.68
C PHE A 50 7.87 16.38 -24.25
N GLY A 51 9.17 16.56 -24.11
CA GLY A 51 10.18 15.56 -24.44
C GLY A 51 10.36 14.53 -23.33
N ALA A 52 11.02 13.43 -23.65
CA ALA A 52 11.40 12.42 -22.66
C ALA A 52 12.76 12.77 -22.04
N GLY A 53 12.88 12.62 -20.70
CA GLY A 53 14.13 12.84 -19.97
C GLY A 53 15.13 11.69 -20.10
N ASP A 54 14.66 10.52 -20.52
CA ASP A 54 15.48 9.32 -20.71
C ASP A 54 14.81 8.35 -21.68
N GLN A 55 15.59 7.36 -22.14
CA GLN A 55 15.06 6.23 -22.90
C GLN A 55 14.38 5.25 -21.94
N GLY A 56 13.30 4.61 -22.38
CA GLY A 56 12.58 3.66 -21.55
C GLY A 56 11.73 2.69 -22.37
N MET A 57 11.54 1.50 -21.81
CA MET A 57 10.57 0.51 -22.29
C MET A 57 9.54 0.30 -21.18
N MET A 58 8.26 0.39 -21.53
CA MET A 58 7.16 0.25 -20.58
C MET A 58 6.34 -0.98 -20.93
N PHE A 59 5.98 -1.74 -19.89
CA PHE A 59 5.12 -2.91 -20.01
C PHE A 59 3.81 -2.63 -19.28
N GLY A 60 2.71 -3.02 -19.91
CA GLY A 60 1.40 -2.96 -19.29
C GLY A 60 0.68 -4.31 -19.44
N TYR A 61 -0.13 -4.66 -18.44
CA TYR A 61 -0.95 -5.85 -18.47
C TYR A 61 -2.35 -5.51 -17.93
N ALA A 62 -3.38 -6.00 -18.61
CA ALA A 62 -4.76 -5.92 -18.16
C ALA A 62 -5.49 -7.22 -18.55
N CYS A 63 -6.48 -7.61 -17.74
CA CYS A 63 -7.31 -8.79 -18.01
C CYS A 63 -8.77 -8.47 -17.68
N ASN A 64 -9.69 -9.29 -18.14
CA ASN A 64 -11.13 -9.11 -17.94
C ASN A 64 -11.70 -10.04 -16.84
N GLU A 65 -10.89 -10.39 -15.85
CA GLU A 65 -11.32 -11.25 -14.74
C GLU A 65 -12.28 -10.54 -13.75
N ASN A 66 -12.25 -9.22 -13.75
CA ASN A 66 -13.11 -8.36 -12.93
C ASN A 66 -13.20 -6.94 -13.53
N ASP A 67 -14.12 -6.13 -13.02
CA ASP A 67 -14.39 -4.77 -13.53
C ASP A 67 -13.22 -3.78 -13.40
N SER A 68 -12.18 -4.12 -12.61
CA SER A 68 -10.98 -3.30 -12.46
C SER A 68 -9.89 -3.64 -13.48
N PHE A 69 -10.11 -4.61 -14.35
CA PHE A 69 -9.16 -5.12 -15.35
C PHE A 69 -7.83 -5.60 -14.77
N MET A 70 -7.81 -5.93 -13.48
CA MET A 70 -6.65 -6.43 -12.74
C MET A 70 -6.74 -7.94 -12.52
N PRO A 71 -5.61 -8.67 -12.47
CA PRO A 71 -5.61 -10.08 -12.11
C PRO A 71 -6.31 -10.31 -10.77
N SER A 72 -7.15 -11.35 -10.69
CA SER A 72 -8.00 -11.59 -9.51
C SER A 72 -7.23 -11.76 -8.21
N ALA A 73 -6.03 -12.36 -8.24
CA ALA A 73 -5.23 -12.53 -7.03
C ALA A 73 -4.85 -11.19 -6.39
N ILE A 74 -4.33 -10.23 -7.17
CA ILE A 74 -3.96 -8.91 -6.66
C ILE A 74 -5.20 -8.06 -6.32
N TYR A 75 -6.26 -8.18 -7.11
CA TYR A 75 -7.51 -7.49 -6.87
C TYR A 75 -8.11 -7.84 -5.50
N TYR A 76 -8.22 -9.13 -5.18
CA TYR A 76 -8.77 -9.56 -3.89
C TYR A 76 -7.82 -9.28 -2.72
N SER A 77 -6.51 -9.43 -2.89
CA SER A 77 -5.56 -9.07 -1.83
C SER A 77 -5.60 -7.57 -1.50
N HIS A 78 -5.73 -6.69 -2.49
CA HIS A 78 -5.94 -5.26 -2.26
C HIS A 78 -7.28 -4.97 -1.57
N LYS A 79 -8.36 -5.69 -1.91
CA LYS A 79 -9.64 -5.54 -1.20
C LYS A 79 -9.53 -5.91 0.28
N ILE A 80 -8.78 -6.97 0.60
CA ILE A 80 -8.56 -7.39 1.99
C ILE A 80 -7.78 -6.31 2.75
N THR A 81 -6.65 -5.84 2.23
CA THR A 81 -5.86 -4.79 2.91
C THR A 81 -6.62 -3.47 3.05
N LYS A 82 -7.44 -3.13 2.06
CA LYS A 82 -8.34 -1.97 2.16
C LYS A 82 -9.40 -2.16 3.25
N ALA A 83 -9.97 -3.36 3.39
CA ALA A 83 -10.94 -3.67 4.45
C ALA A 83 -10.29 -3.56 5.84
N LEU A 84 -9.05 -4.03 6.03
CA LEU A 84 -8.29 -3.84 7.26
C LEU A 84 -8.12 -2.35 7.60
N SER A 85 -7.72 -1.55 6.61
CA SER A 85 -7.57 -0.09 6.79
C SER A 85 -8.89 0.61 7.18
N ILE A 86 -10.01 0.19 6.58
CA ILE A 86 -11.34 0.72 6.91
C ILE A 86 -11.74 0.30 8.34
N ALA A 87 -11.57 -0.97 8.71
CA ALA A 87 -11.89 -1.47 10.04
C ALA A 87 -11.13 -0.68 11.12
N ARG A 88 -9.82 -0.50 10.95
CA ARG A 88 -9.01 0.32 11.86
C ARG A 88 -9.55 1.76 12.00
N ARG A 89 -9.87 2.42 10.89
CA ARG A 89 -10.41 3.79 10.91
C ARG A 89 -11.80 3.88 11.52
N ASN A 90 -12.55 2.79 11.52
CA ASN A 90 -13.88 2.71 12.13
C ASN A 90 -13.85 2.36 13.63
N GLY A 91 -12.65 2.32 14.25
CA GLY A 91 -12.52 2.20 15.69
C GLY A 91 -11.98 0.87 16.21
N GLU A 92 -11.46 0.00 15.33
CA GLU A 92 -10.73 -1.20 15.76
C GLU A 92 -9.33 -0.80 16.26
N ASN A 93 -9.28 -0.22 17.48
CA ASN A 93 -8.09 0.43 18.05
C ASN A 93 -6.93 -0.52 18.37
N TRP A 94 -7.17 -1.83 18.33
CA TRP A 94 -6.12 -2.84 18.50
C TRP A 94 -5.30 -3.07 17.22
N MET A 95 -5.80 -2.61 16.08
CA MET A 95 -5.15 -2.77 14.77
C MET A 95 -4.17 -1.62 14.50
N GLY A 96 -2.94 -1.98 14.15
CA GLY A 96 -1.98 -1.03 13.58
C GLY A 96 -2.20 -0.80 12.08
N PRO A 97 -1.49 0.17 11.48
CA PRO A 97 -1.67 0.53 10.09
C PRO A 97 -1.08 -0.47 9.08
N ASP A 98 -0.14 -1.32 9.49
CA ASP A 98 0.49 -2.30 8.61
C ASP A 98 -0.37 -3.56 8.48
N GLY A 99 -0.63 -3.97 7.24
CA GLY A 99 -1.40 -5.16 6.93
C GLY A 99 -0.93 -5.81 5.64
N LYS A 100 -0.94 -7.15 5.62
CA LYS A 100 -0.55 -7.97 4.48
C LYS A 100 -1.68 -8.92 4.11
N ALA A 101 -1.88 -9.12 2.82
CA ALA A 101 -2.80 -10.12 2.32
C ALA A 101 -2.21 -10.85 1.11
N GLN A 102 -2.41 -12.14 1.07
CA GLN A 102 -2.08 -12.99 -0.07
C GLN A 102 -3.32 -13.78 -0.45
N VAL A 103 -3.63 -13.83 -1.72
CA VAL A 103 -4.74 -14.62 -2.27
C VAL A 103 -4.20 -15.52 -3.37
N THR A 104 -4.50 -16.80 -3.28
CA THR A 104 -4.17 -17.79 -4.30
C THR A 104 -5.44 -18.16 -5.06
N ILE A 105 -5.39 -18.02 -6.39
CA ILE A 105 -6.49 -18.33 -7.29
C ILE A 105 -6.15 -19.60 -8.09
N GLU A 106 -7.10 -20.49 -8.19
CA GLU A 106 -7.04 -21.62 -9.10
C GLU A 106 -7.66 -21.21 -10.45
N TYR A 107 -6.94 -21.49 -11.52
CA TYR A 107 -7.35 -21.20 -12.89
C TYR A 107 -7.64 -22.47 -13.65
N SER A 108 -8.54 -22.40 -14.60
CA SER A 108 -8.78 -23.45 -15.59
C SER A 108 -7.67 -23.49 -16.65
N ASP A 109 -7.66 -24.55 -17.44
CA ASP A 109 -6.74 -24.71 -18.60
C ASP A 109 -6.85 -23.58 -19.64
N VAL A 110 -7.97 -22.85 -19.64
CA VAL A 110 -8.21 -21.68 -20.50
C VAL A 110 -8.01 -20.35 -19.78
N ASN A 111 -7.22 -20.34 -18.70
CA ASN A 111 -6.87 -19.17 -17.89
C ASN A 111 -8.08 -18.39 -17.34
N LYS A 112 -9.18 -19.07 -17.02
CA LYS A 112 -10.30 -18.46 -16.29
C LYS A 112 -10.21 -18.75 -14.81
N PRO A 113 -10.38 -17.75 -13.93
CA PRO A 113 -10.38 -17.98 -12.48
C PRO A 113 -11.59 -18.87 -12.11
N ILE A 114 -11.33 -19.96 -11.38
CA ILE A 114 -12.35 -20.92 -10.93
C ILE A 114 -12.73 -20.63 -9.48
N ARG A 115 -11.73 -20.53 -8.59
CA ARG A 115 -11.97 -20.35 -7.15
C ARG A 115 -10.75 -19.76 -6.45
N ILE A 116 -10.99 -19.19 -5.28
CA ILE A 116 -9.95 -18.84 -4.33
C ILE A 116 -9.57 -20.14 -3.59
N SER A 117 -8.33 -20.58 -3.73
CA SER A 117 -7.81 -21.78 -3.07
C SER A 117 -7.19 -21.53 -1.71
N ASN A 118 -6.62 -20.32 -1.50
CA ASN A 118 -6.01 -19.94 -0.23
C ASN A 118 -6.07 -18.43 -0.01
N VAL A 119 -6.25 -18.01 1.25
CA VAL A 119 -6.16 -16.62 1.69
C VAL A 119 -5.29 -16.56 2.94
N ILE A 120 -4.25 -15.74 2.90
CA ILE A 120 -3.44 -15.40 4.07
C ILE A 120 -3.64 -13.92 4.34
N CYS A 121 -4.00 -13.60 5.59
CA CYS A 121 -4.18 -12.23 6.05
C CYS A 121 -3.40 -12.05 7.35
N SER A 122 -2.61 -10.99 7.41
CA SER A 122 -1.86 -10.61 8.60
C SER A 122 -2.05 -9.12 8.83
N THR A 123 -2.29 -8.73 10.06
CA THR A 123 -2.37 -7.33 10.46
C THR A 123 -1.49 -7.05 11.66
N GLN A 124 -0.93 -5.86 11.71
CA GLN A 124 -0.25 -5.38 12.89
C GLN A 124 -1.26 -5.20 14.03
N HIS A 125 -0.89 -5.62 15.24
CA HIS A 125 -1.67 -5.41 16.44
C HIS A 125 -0.84 -4.69 17.51
N LEU A 126 -1.48 -3.80 18.26
CA LEU A 126 -0.82 -2.94 19.25
C LEU A 126 -0.68 -3.62 20.63
N SER A 127 -1.45 -4.67 20.91
CA SER A 127 -1.35 -5.44 22.17
C SER A 127 -1.84 -6.87 21.96
N LEU A 128 -1.10 -7.83 22.50
CA LEU A 128 -1.51 -9.25 22.54
C LEU A 128 -2.51 -9.56 23.67
N ILE A 129 -2.68 -8.66 24.64
CA ILE A 129 -3.45 -8.91 25.86
C ILE A 129 -4.97 -9.03 25.57
N HIS A 130 -5.43 -8.54 24.42
CA HIS A 130 -6.85 -8.54 24.04
C HIS A 130 -7.20 -9.44 22.87
N ILE A 131 -6.23 -10.18 22.33
CA ILE A 131 -6.49 -11.15 21.26
C ILE A 131 -6.82 -12.48 21.95
N SER A 132 -8.11 -12.78 22.11
CA SER A 132 -8.53 -14.15 22.34
C SER A 132 -7.99 -15.01 21.19
N GLU A 133 -7.30 -16.11 21.51
CA GLU A 133 -6.77 -17.01 20.47
C GLU A 133 -7.84 -17.33 19.44
N PRO A 134 -7.55 -17.19 18.14
CA PRO A 134 -8.48 -17.62 17.12
C PRO A 134 -8.71 -19.09 17.33
N THR A 135 -9.95 -19.48 17.60
CA THR A 135 -10.36 -20.87 17.68
C THR A 135 -9.87 -21.55 16.41
N ARG A 136 -8.89 -22.44 16.51
CA ARG A 136 -8.45 -23.27 15.41
C ARG A 136 -9.65 -24.08 14.95
N GLN A 137 -10.29 -23.65 13.90
CA GLN A 137 -11.17 -24.54 13.15
C GLN A 137 -10.26 -25.55 12.47
N LEU A 138 -10.21 -26.73 13.04
CA LEU A 138 -9.74 -27.93 12.36
C LEU A 138 -10.74 -28.21 11.24
N CYS A 139 -10.33 -27.98 10.01
CA CYS A 139 -11.00 -28.54 8.84
C CYS A 139 -10.61 -29.99 8.69
#